data_eb683c42201f273f1486d1a5aed3f068
#
_entry.id   eb683c42201f273f1486d1a5aed3f068
#
_cell.length_a   1.000
_cell.length_b   1.000
_cell.length_c   1.000
_cell.angle_alpha   90.00
_cell.angle_beta   90.00
_cell.angle_gamma   90.00
#
_symmetry.space_group_name_H-M   'P 1'
#
loop_
_entity.id
_entity.type
_entity.pdbx_description
1 polymer ?
#
loop_
_entity_poly.entity_id
_entity_poly.type
_entity_poly.pdbx_seq_one_letter_code
_entity_poly.pdbx_strand_id
1 'polypeptide(L)'
;DQTLNTGFYDPARGGDPILWQHLFWFFGHPEVYVVLLPAIGITIDIIATFSRKKVFGYKMMLYTAVATGVLSFFVWAHHQFVAGIDPRMANVFTVTTLLISVPIAELLFVIIATLYGGSIRLTTPMLWALAFMAEFLIGGVTGIFLGASGADIYFHDTYFVLAHFHYTFFPIAIIGSFAAFTYWFPKMFGKMMDERLGKIHFWGTVIPFNFIFIPLFVLGMGGQHRRIYNYQHFPDLA
;
A
#
# COMPACT_ATOMS: atom_id res chain seq x y z
N ASP A 1 7.36 28.66 -6.67
CA ASP A 1 8.43 29.60 -6.35
C ASP A 1 9.25 29.98 -7.59
N GLN A 2 9.67 29.01 -8.42
CA GLN A 2 10.54 29.26 -9.58
C GLN A 2 9.91 30.20 -10.62
N THR A 3 8.61 30.03 -10.92
CA THR A 3 7.95 30.78 -12.00
C THR A 3 7.62 32.22 -11.62
N LEU A 4 7.23 32.46 -10.35
CA LEU A 4 6.79 33.76 -9.86
C LEU A 4 7.80 34.43 -8.94
N ASN A 5 9.00 33.83 -8.81
CA ASN A 5 10.05 34.31 -7.91
C ASN A 5 9.56 34.52 -6.46
N THR A 6 8.64 33.72 -5.99
CA THR A 6 8.13 33.71 -4.62
C THR A 6 9.05 32.86 -3.72
N GLY A 7 8.96 33.03 -2.40
CA GLY A 7 9.78 32.31 -1.42
C GLY A 7 8.98 31.49 -0.42
N PHE A 8 7.80 30.97 -0.78
CA PHE A 8 6.93 30.23 0.15
C PHE A 8 7.59 29.02 0.80
N TYR A 9 8.51 28.37 0.09
CA TYR A 9 9.17 27.13 0.51
C TYR A 9 10.70 27.28 0.68
N ASP A 10 11.24 28.49 0.44
CA ASP A 10 12.66 28.77 0.53
C ASP A 10 13.00 29.39 1.90
N PRO A 11 13.72 28.69 2.80
CA PRO A 11 14.10 29.23 4.11
C PRO A 11 14.93 30.51 4.04
N ALA A 12 15.79 30.66 3.02
CA ALA A 12 16.60 31.86 2.84
C ALA A 12 15.75 33.13 2.55
N ARG A 13 14.51 32.93 2.15
CA ARG A 13 13.54 33.99 1.82
C ARG A 13 12.36 34.06 2.82
N GLY A 14 12.51 33.38 3.97
CA GLY A 14 11.49 33.36 5.03
C GLY A 14 10.37 32.33 4.78
N GLY A 15 10.54 31.44 3.82
CA GLY A 15 9.61 30.35 3.55
C GLY A 15 9.87 29.09 4.39
N ASP A 16 8.97 28.11 4.29
CA ASP A 16 9.05 26.87 5.05
C ASP A 16 8.89 25.64 4.14
N PRO A 17 9.93 24.79 3.99
CA PRO A 17 9.82 23.53 3.25
C PRO A 17 8.81 22.55 3.86
N ILE A 18 8.55 22.61 5.17
CA ILE A 18 7.55 21.76 5.82
C ILE A 18 6.15 22.12 5.36
N LEU A 19 5.88 23.42 5.08
CA LEU A 19 4.61 23.83 4.49
C LEU A 19 4.35 23.11 3.16
N TRP A 20 5.38 23.00 2.29
CA TRP A 20 5.25 22.24 1.04
C TRP A 20 4.92 20.76 1.31
N GLN A 21 5.58 20.14 2.30
CA GLN A 21 5.33 18.75 2.67
C GLN A 21 3.90 18.55 3.20
N HIS A 22 3.39 19.46 4.03
CA HIS A 22 2.01 19.39 4.50
C HIS A 22 1.00 19.49 3.36
N LEU A 23 1.19 20.42 2.43
CA LEU A 23 0.31 20.57 1.27
C LEU A 23 0.37 19.35 0.35
N PHE A 24 1.57 18.82 0.10
CA PHE A 24 1.76 17.62 -0.71
C PHE A 24 1.12 16.39 -0.07
N TRP A 25 1.41 16.12 1.21
CA TRP A 25 0.94 14.90 1.88
C TRP A 25 -0.53 14.94 2.24
N PHE A 26 -1.13 16.12 2.41
CA PHE A 26 -2.58 16.24 2.54
C PHE A 26 -3.33 15.67 1.33
N PHE A 27 -2.72 15.72 0.15
CA PHE A 27 -3.17 14.98 -1.03
C PHE A 27 -2.56 13.58 -1.09
N GLY A 28 -1.25 13.45 -0.93
CA GLY A 28 -0.49 12.23 -1.25
C GLY A 28 -0.86 11.02 -0.40
N HIS A 29 -1.28 11.20 0.85
CA HIS A 29 -1.76 10.07 1.64
C HIS A 29 -3.18 9.64 1.26
N PRO A 30 -4.20 10.51 1.14
CA PRO A 30 -5.49 10.11 0.57
C PRO A 30 -5.39 9.47 -0.80
N GLU A 31 -4.42 9.84 -1.64
CA GLU A 31 -4.18 9.23 -2.95
C GLU A 31 -4.01 7.71 -2.87
N VAL A 32 -3.23 7.21 -1.90
CA VAL A 32 -3.01 5.76 -1.76
C VAL A 32 -4.31 5.01 -1.45
N TYR A 33 -5.25 5.64 -0.71
CA TYR A 33 -6.57 5.06 -0.43
C TYR A 33 -7.52 5.18 -1.61
N VAL A 34 -7.41 6.23 -2.42
CA VAL A 34 -8.17 6.36 -3.69
C VAL A 34 -7.84 5.22 -4.65
N VAL A 35 -6.60 4.76 -4.67
CA VAL A 35 -6.19 3.59 -5.49
C VAL A 35 -6.54 2.27 -4.80
N LEU A 36 -6.41 2.19 -3.47
CA LEU A 36 -6.65 0.99 -2.68
C LEU A 36 -8.12 0.52 -2.72
N LEU A 37 -9.07 1.43 -2.48
CA LEU A 37 -10.47 1.05 -2.33
C LEU A 37 -11.07 0.38 -3.57
N PRO A 38 -10.83 0.86 -4.81
CA PRO A 38 -11.24 0.15 -6.02
C PRO A 38 -10.57 -1.23 -6.15
N ALA A 39 -9.28 -1.35 -5.83
CA ALA A 39 -8.55 -2.62 -5.92
C ALA A 39 -9.09 -3.66 -4.93
N ILE A 40 -9.47 -3.25 -3.72
CA ILE A 40 -10.16 -4.11 -2.74
C ILE A 40 -11.52 -4.54 -3.29
N GLY A 41 -12.30 -3.62 -3.86
CA GLY A 41 -13.60 -3.93 -4.45
C GLY A 41 -13.50 -4.99 -5.56
N ILE A 42 -12.54 -4.83 -6.48
CA ILE A 42 -12.23 -5.80 -7.53
C ILE A 42 -11.84 -7.16 -6.92
N THR A 43 -10.94 -7.15 -5.96
CA THR A 43 -10.44 -8.37 -5.31
C THR A 43 -11.56 -9.14 -4.61
N ILE A 44 -12.45 -8.46 -3.90
CA ILE A 44 -13.58 -9.07 -3.20
C ILE A 44 -14.57 -9.69 -4.20
N ASP A 45 -14.85 -9.05 -5.32
CA ASP A 45 -15.73 -9.56 -6.38
C ASP A 45 -15.18 -10.86 -6.99
N ILE A 46 -13.88 -10.87 -7.28
CA ILE A 46 -13.17 -12.05 -7.81
C ILE A 46 -13.20 -13.20 -6.79
N ILE A 47 -12.86 -12.90 -5.54
CA ILE A 47 -12.85 -13.89 -4.46
C ILE A 47 -14.24 -14.48 -4.23
N ALA A 48 -15.28 -13.65 -4.16
CA ALA A 48 -16.65 -14.13 -4.00
C ALA A 48 -17.06 -15.06 -5.17
N THR A 49 -16.71 -14.69 -6.39
CA THR A 49 -17.00 -15.46 -7.60
C THR A 49 -16.30 -16.81 -7.59
N PHE A 50 -14.99 -16.86 -7.38
CA PHE A 50 -14.19 -18.07 -7.48
C PHE A 50 -14.14 -18.91 -6.20
N SER A 51 -14.61 -18.40 -5.07
CA SER A 51 -14.91 -19.19 -3.86
C SER A 51 -16.36 -19.67 -3.82
N ARG A 52 -17.20 -19.23 -4.78
CA ARG A 52 -18.64 -19.53 -4.87
C ARG A 52 -19.41 -19.15 -3.61
N LYS A 53 -19.08 -18.03 -3.03
CA LYS A 53 -19.72 -17.50 -1.82
C LYS A 53 -20.20 -16.07 -2.03
N LYS A 54 -21.16 -15.66 -1.21
CA LYS A 54 -21.50 -14.25 -1.06
C LYS A 54 -20.39 -13.56 -0.25
N VAL A 55 -20.17 -12.28 -0.53
CA VAL A 55 -19.25 -11.45 0.28
C VAL A 55 -19.69 -11.48 1.74
N PHE A 56 -18.76 -11.84 2.61
CA PHE A 56 -19.01 -11.79 4.05
C PHE A 56 -19.18 -10.35 4.51
N GLY A 57 -20.21 -10.07 5.30
CA GLY A 57 -20.40 -8.76 5.91
C GLY A 57 -20.48 -7.58 4.92
N TYR A 58 -21.15 -7.71 3.76
CA TYR A 58 -21.16 -6.69 2.71
C TYR A 58 -21.42 -5.27 3.20
N LYS A 59 -22.41 -5.08 4.09
CA LYS A 59 -22.70 -3.76 4.66
C LYS A 59 -21.56 -3.25 5.54
N MET A 60 -20.98 -4.12 6.35
CA MET A 60 -19.80 -3.83 7.18
C MET A 60 -18.66 -3.34 6.28
N MET A 61 -18.31 -4.11 5.24
CA MET A 61 -17.30 -3.72 4.24
C MET A 61 -17.55 -2.33 3.65
N LEU A 62 -18.80 -2.02 3.29
CA LEU A 62 -19.15 -0.72 2.70
C LEU A 62 -18.90 0.43 3.69
N TYR A 63 -19.39 0.30 4.93
CA TYR A 63 -19.17 1.34 5.94
C TYR A 63 -17.69 1.48 6.32
N THR A 64 -16.98 0.38 6.38
CA THR A 64 -15.52 0.37 6.63
C THR A 64 -14.75 1.06 5.50
N ALA A 65 -15.12 0.82 4.24
CA ALA A 65 -14.51 1.51 3.11
C ALA A 65 -14.75 3.03 3.17
N VAL A 66 -15.98 3.47 3.51
CA VAL A 66 -16.27 4.90 3.69
C VAL A 66 -15.48 5.48 4.86
N ALA A 67 -15.42 4.77 6.00
CA ALA A 67 -14.65 5.20 7.16
C ALA A 67 -13.15 5.34 6.83
N THR A 68 -12.58 4.40 6.09
CA THR A 68 -11.19 4.45 5.60
C THR A 68 -10.98 5.69 4.73
N GLY A 69 -11.87 5.96 3.79
CA GLY A 69 -11.80 7.15 2.93
C GLY A 69 -11.83 8.46 3.73
N VAL A 70 -12.70 8.57 4.73
CA VAL A 70 -12.77 9.76 5.59
C VAL A 70 -11.52 9.89 6.47
N LEU A 71 -11.10 8.81 7.14
CA LEU A 71 -9.92 8.82 8.01
C LEU A 71 -8.63 9.12 7.26
N SER A 72 -8.55 8.81 5.96
CA SER A 72 -7.36 9.04 5.14
C SER A 72 -6.89 10.51 5.14
N PHE A 73 -7.82 11.46 5.34
CA PHE A 73 -7.51 12.89 5.41
C PHE A 73 -6.95 13.34 6.76
N PHE A 74 -6.85 12.47 7.75
CA PHE A 74 -6.39 12.83 9.11
C PHE A 74 -5.07 12.16 9.51
N VAL A 75 -4.33 11.59 8.54
CA VAL A 75 -3.12 10.79 8.84
C VAL A 75 -1.87 11.25 8.08
N TRP A 76 -1.97 12.24 7.20
CA TRP A 76 -0.92 12.58 6.22
C TRP A 76 0.46 12.91 6.83
N ALA A 77 0.51 13.49 8.04
CA ALA A 77 1.78 13.97 8.58
C ALA A 77 2.65 12.86 9.19
N HIS A 78 2.22 11.59 9.15
CA HIS A 78 3.14 10.49 9.46
C HIS A 78 4.29 10.38 8.44
N HIS A 79 4.14 10.92 7.25
CA HIS A 79 5.22 11.05 6.28
C HIS A 79 6.30 12.09 6.67
N GLN A 80 6.10 12.79 7.78
CA GLN A 80 6.92 13.93 8.19
C GLN A 80 7.48 13.79 9.61
N PHE A 81 7.40 12.62 10.23
CA PHE A 81 7.83 12.41 11.63
C PHE A 81 9.28 12.84 11.89
N VAL A 82 10.15 12.70 10.88
CA VAL A 82 11.58 13.06 10.97
C VAL A 82 11.90 14.34 10.17
N ALA A 83 10.88 15.02 9.62
CA ALA A 83 11.07 16.25 8.85
C ALA A 83 11.16 17.53 9.72
N GLY A 84 10.97 17.42 11.04
CA GLY A 84 11.00 18.57 11.97
C GLY A 84 9.62 19.12 12.33
N ILE A 85 8.55 18.31 12.22
CA ILE A 85 7.23 18.71 12.74
C ILE A 85 7.22 18.76 14.27
N ASP A 86 6.28 19.54 14.85
CA ASP A 86 6.10 19.62 16.30
C ASP A 86 5.85 18.21 16.88
N PRO A 87 6.58 17.78 17.95
CA PRO A 87 6.40 16.47 18.57
C PRO A 87 4.97 16.18 19.04
N ARG A 88 4.20 17.20 19.41
CA ARG A 88 2.79 17.06 19.76
C ARG A 88 1.96 16.65 18.56
N MET A 89 2.25 17.25 17.40
CA MET A 89 1.64 16.86 16.12
C MET A 89 2.02 15.44 15.74
N ALA A 90 3.29 15.05 15.89
CA ALA A 90 3.74 13.67 15.66
C ALA A 90 2.94 12.65 16.49
N ASN A 91 2.68 12.94 17.76
CA ASN A 91 1.86 12.08 18.63
C ASN A 91 0.41 11.98 18.13
N VAL A 92 -0.21 13.10 17.75
CA VAL A 92 -1.59 13.09 17.20
C VAL A 92 -1.64 12.26 15.93
N PHE A 93 -0.71 12.46 14.99
CA PHE A 93 -0.67 11.71 13.74
C PHE A 93 -0.29 10.23 13.92
N THR A 94 0.46 9.88 14.96
CA THR A 94 0.65 8.48 15.36
C THR A 94 -0.69 7.84 15.73
N VAL A 95 -1.46 8.48 16.61
CA VAL A 95 -2.76 7.95 17.04
C VAL A 95 -3.73 7.79 15.87
N THR A 96 -3.88 8.82 15.05
CA THR A 96 -4.80 8.76 13.90
C THR A 96 -4.36 7.74 12.85
N THR A 97 -3.06 7.56 12.65
CA THR A 97 -2.51 6.56 11.71
C THR A 97 -2.70 5.13 12.24
N LEU A 98 -2.51 4.90 13.53
CA LEU A 98 -2.82 3.61 14.13
C LEU A 98 -4.32 3.33 14.10
N LEU A 99 -5.15 4.34 14.25
CA LEU A 99 -6.62 4.20 14.17
C LEU A 99 -7.09 3.75 12.77
N ILE A 100 -6.52 4.28 11.68
CA ILE A 100 -6.93 3.88 10.32
C ILE A 100 -6.53 2.43 10.00
N SER A 101 -5.56 1.85 10.70
CA SER A 101 -5.19 0.44 10.51
C SER A 101 -6.33 -0.52 10.88
N VAL A 102 -7.25 -0.12 11.76
CA VAL A 102 -8.41 -0.93 12.18
C VAL A 102 -9.36 -1.20 11.01
N PRO A 103 -9.93 -0.19 10.33
CA PRO A 103 -10.78 -0.44 9.18
C PRO A 103 -10.06 -1.14 8.03
N ILE A 104 -8.76 -0.92 7.84
CA ILE A 104 -7.99 -1.63 6.81
C ILE A 104 -7.87 -3.12 7.16
N ALA A 105 -7.58 -3.45 8.41
CA ALA A 105 -7.55 -4.84 8.88
C ALA A 105 -8.92 -5.51 8.74
N GLU A 106 -10.01 -4.77 8.97
CA GLU A 106 -11.37 -5.25 8.77
C GLU A 106 -11.67 -5.56 7.30
N LEU A 107 -11.22 -4.73 6.36
CA LEU A 107 -11.35 -5.01 4.92
C LEU A 107 -10.62 -6.30 4.52
N LEU A 108 -9.41 -6.51 5.04
CA LEU A 108 -8.68 -7.77 4.84
C LEU A 108 -9.39 -8.96 5.50
N PHE A 109 -9.94 -8.78 6.69
CA PHE A 109 -10.74 -9.80 7.36
C PHE A 109 -11.97 -10.20 6.53
N VAL A 110 -12.66 -9.26 5.90
CA VAL A 110 -13.78 -9.55 4.99
C VAL A 110 -13.35 -10.45 3.84
N ILE A 111 -12.17 -10.20 3.25
CA ILE A 111 -11.60 -11.03 2.18
C ILE A 111 -11.39 -12.48 2.68
N ILE A 112 -10.71 -12.64 3.83
CA ILE A 112 -10.41 -13.95 4.44
C ILE A 112 -11.70 -14.67 4.82
N ALA A 113 -12.65 -14.00 5.45
CA ALA A 113 -13.94 -14.56 5.85
C ALA A 113 -14.80 -14.96 4.63
N THR A 114 -14.65 -14.28 3.50
CA THR A 114 -15.29 -14.65 2.24
C THR A 114 -14.68 -15.93 1.67
N LEU A 115 -13.38 -16.15 1.81
CA LEU A 115 -12.71 -17.39 1.41
C LEU A 115 -13.09 -18.58 2.30
N TYR A 116 -13.28 -18.35 3.59
CA TYR A 116 -13.49 -19.41 4.57
C TYR A 116 -14.71 -20.28 4.24
N GLY A 117 -14.51 -21.60 4.14
CA GLY A 117 -15.54 -22.57 3.77
C GLY A 117 -16.05 -22.46 2.33
N GLY A 118 -15.34 -21.75 1.45
CA GLY A 118 -15.66 -21.63 0.04
C GLY A 118 -15.17 -22.80 -0.81
N SER A 119 -15.79 -23.01 -1.97
CA SER A 119 -15.34 -23.97 -3.01
C SER A 119 -14.38 -23.23 -3.95
N ILE A 120 -13.12 -23.10 -3.54
CA ILE A 120 -12.11 -22.28 -4.18
C ILE A 120 -11.66 -22.88 -5.52
N ARG A 121 -11.69 -22.06 -6.58
CA ARG A 121 -11.14 -22.40 -7.90
C ARG A 121 -9.93 -21.52 -8.19
N LEU A 122 -8.74 -22.12 -8.30
CA LEU A 122 -7.48 -21.44 -8.56
C LEU A 122 -7.30 -21.14 -10.05
N THR A 123 -8.18 -20.28 -10.57
CA THR A 123 -8.04 -19.67 -11.90
C THR A 123 -7.07 -18.48 -11.85
N THR A 124 -6.57 -18.06 -13.01
CA THR A 124 -5.64 -16.91 -13.08
C THR A 124 -6.16 -15.67 -12.35
N PRO A 125 -7.42 -15.20 -12.52
CA PRO A 125 -7.91 -14.05 -11.75
C PRO A 125 -7.90 -14.30 -10.23
N MET A 126 -8.24 -15.53 -9.80
CA MET A 126 -8.23 -15.88 -8.38
C MET A 126 -6.83 -15.89 -7.79
N LEU A 127 -5.83 -16.36 -8.54
CA LEU A 127 -4.44 -16.32 -8.11
C LEU A 127 -3.97 -14.87 -7.90
N TRP A 128 -4.31 -13.97 -8.83
CA TRP A 128 -4.01 -12.54 -8.66
C TRP A 128 -4.70 -11.93 -7.43
N ALA A 129 -5.97 -12.26 -7.18
CA ALA A 129 -6.70 -11.80 -6.00
C ALA A 129 -6.09 -12.30 -4.68
N LEU A 130 -5.62 -13.55 -4.66
CA LEU A 130 -4.94 -14.13 -3.50
C LEU A 130 -3.55 -13.50 -3.28
N ALA A 131 -2.79 -13.25 -4.34
CA ALA A 131 -1.52 -12.54 -4.25
C ALA A 131 -1.71 -11.10 -3.74
N PHE A 132 -2.73 -10.39 -4.27
CA PHE A 132 -3.09 -9.06 -3.75
C PHE A 132 -3.28 -9.10 -2.23
N MET A 133 -4.10 -10.02 -1.74
CA MET A 133 -4.38 -10.15 -0.30
C MET A 133 -3.10 -10.44 0.49
N ALA A 134 -2.28 -11.40 0.04
CA ALA A 134 -1.10 -11.84 0.78
C ALA A 134 -0.02 -10.75 0.83
N GLU A 135 0.27 -10.11 -0.29
CA GLU A 135 1.29 -9.07 -0.37
C GLU A 135 0.82 -7.78 0.33
N PHE A 136 -0.45 -7.39 0.16
CA PHE A 136 -1.00 -6.26 0.86
C PHE A 136 -1.07 -6.47 2.39
N LEU A 137 -1.24 -7.70 2.87
CA LEU A 137 -1.15 -8.02 4.30
C LEU A 137 0.27 -7.73 4.84
N ILE A 138 1.31 -8.12 4.12
CA ILE A 138 2.72 -7.82 4.49
C ILE A 138 2.92 -6.30 4.52
N GLY A 139 2.49 -5.60 3.47
CA GLY A 139 2.56 -4.15 3.40
C GLY A 139 1.80 -3.46 4.55
N GLY A 140 0.58 -3.90 4.84
CA GLY A 140 -0.25 -3.33 5.91
C GLY A 140 0.36 -3.50 7.30
N VAL A 141 0.87 -4.70 7.61
CA VAL A 141 1.53 -4.96 8.90
C VAL A 141 2.80 -4.12 9.06
N THR A 142 3.63 -4.01 8.03
CA THR A 142 4.84 -3.17 8.07
C THR A 142 4.52 -1.68 8.17
N GLY A 143 3.36 -1.25 7.66
CA GLY A 143 2.86 0.11 7.80
C GLY A 143 2.54 0.53 9.24
N ILE A 144 2.18 -0.41 10.11
CA ILE A 144 1.94 -0.13 11.54
C ILE A 144 3.22 0.39 12.20
N PHE A 145 4.38 -0.17 11.88
CA PHE A 145 5.66 0.29 12.40
C PHE A 145 5.99 1.71 11.92
N LEU A 146 5.77 1.99 10.64
CA LEU A 146 6.01 3.33 10.07
C LEU A 146 4.97 4.36 10.54
N GLY A 147 3.77 3.92 10.91
CA GLY A 147 2.73 4.77 11.48
C GLY A 147 2.96 5.19 12.93
N ALA A 148 3.87 4.52 13.62
CA ALA A 148 4.25 4.82 15.00
C ALA A 148 5.54 5.65 15.00
N SER A 149 5.45 6.94 15.38
CA SER A 149 6.59 7.89 15.32
C SER A 149 7.83 7.37 16.05
N GLY A 150 7.66 6.69 17.21
CA GLY A 150 8.78 6.10 17.96
C GLY A 150 9.51 4.96 17.24
N ALA A 151 8.87 4.27 16.31
CA ALA A 151 9.49 3.27 15.46
C ALA A 151 9.99 3.88 14.14
N ASP A 152 9.25 4.83 13.57
CA ASP A 152 9.59 5.45 12.29
C ASP A 152 10.94 6.18 12.31
N ILE A 153 11.37 6.73 13.45
CA ILE A 153 12.70 7.36 13.58
C ILE A 153 13.85 6.43 13.19
N TYR A 154 13.68 5.12 13.28
CA TYR A 154 14.68 4.12 12.87
C TYR A 154 14.52 3.65 11.43
N PHE A 155 13.31 3.75 10.88
CA PHE A 155 12.98 3.24 9.55
C PHE A 155 12.82 4.32 8.49
N HIS A 156 12.62 5.56 8.91
CA HIS A 156 12.40 6.69 8.01
C HIS A 156 13.51 6.82 6.98
N ASP A 157 13.13 6.97 5.71
CA ASP A 157 14.05 7.06 4.57
C ASP A 157 15.08 5.92 4.44
N THR A 158 14.77 4.74 5.01
CA THR A 158 15.52 3.50 4.77
C THR A 158 14.85 2.63 3.70
N TYR A 159 15.52 1.52 3.34
CA TYR A 159 14.96 0.50 2.45
C TYR A 159 13.75 -0.22 3.05
N PHE A 160 13.52 -0.13 4.37
CA PHE A 160 12.28 -0.62 4.98
C PHE A 160 11.05 0.11 4.44
N VAL A 161 11.12 1.44 4.31
CA VAL A 161 10.05 2.24 3.70
C VAL A 161 9.85 1.86 2.23
N LEU A 162 10.97 1.62 1.50
CA LEU A 162 10.92 1.20 0.11
C LEU A 162 10.18 -0.14 -0.05
N ALA A 163 10.52 -1.12 0.78
CA ALA A 163 9.84 -2.41 0.80
C ALA A 163 8.35 -2.26 1.15
N HIS A 164 8.05 -1.51 2.24
CA HIS A 164 6.68 -1.27 2.68
C HIS A 164 5.78 -0.76 1.55
N PHE A 165 6.16 0.34 0.90
CA PHE A 165 5.25 0.92 -0.10
C PHE A 165 5.17 0.06 -1.38
N HIS A 166 6.18 -0.75 -1.71
CA HIS A 166 6.05 -1.72 -2.78
C HIS A 166 5.09 -2.85 -2.41
N TYR A 167 5.08 -3.33 -1.17
CA TYR A 167 4.12 -4.33 -0.70
C TYR A 167 2.70 -3.78 -0.49
N THR A 168 2.52 -2.46 -0.48
CA THR A 168 1.19 -1.85 -0.50
C THR A 168 0.79 -1.45 -1.92
N PHE A 169 1.60 -0.65 -2.60
CA PHE A 169 1.22 -0.02 -3.86
C PHE A 169 1.27 -0.95 -5.07
N PHE A 170 2.24 -1.86 -5.15
CA PHE A 170 2.32 -2.83 -6.25
C PHE A 170 1.13 -3.80 -6.27
N PRO A 171 0.72 -4.43 -5.15
CA PRO A 171 -0.53 -5.19 -5.12
C PRO A 171 -1.74 -4.35 -5.55
N ILE A 172 -1.85 -3.12 -5.07
CA ILE A 172 -2.97 -2.26 -5.38
C ILE A 172 -3.01 -1.92 -6.88
N ALA A 173 -1.94 -1.37 -7.41
CA ALA A 173 -1.92 -0.81 -8.76
C ALA A 173 -1.73 -1.89 -9.83
N ILE A 174 -0.81 -2.83 -9.65
CA ILE A 174 -0.40 -3.78 -10.67
C ILE A 174 -1.16 -5.10 -10.55
N ILE A 175 -1.10 -5.76 -9.38
CA ILE A 175 -1.79 -7.04 -9.19
C ILE A 175 -3.29 -6.88 -9.28
N GLY A 176 -3.86 -5.83 -8.69
CA GLY A 176 -5.29 -5.50 -8.80
C GLY A 176 -5.71 -5.25 -10.25
N SER A 177 -4.87 -4.58 -11.04
CA SER A 177 -5.14 -4.37 -12.47
C SER A 177 -5.07 -5.67 -13.27
N PHE A 178 -4.10 -6.55 -13.01
CA PHE A 178 -4.03 -7.87 -13.66
C PHE A 178 -5.21 -8.75 -13.25
N ALA A 179 -5.62 -8.72 -11.99
CA ALA A 179 -6.81 -9.40 -11.50
C ALA A 179 -8.06 -8.92 -12.25
N ALA A 180 -8.28 -7.61 -12.31
CA ALA A 180 -9.39 -6.99 -13.02
C ALA A 180 -9.40 -7.35 -14.51
N PHE A 181 -8.27 -7.16 -15.17
CA PHE A 181 -8.15 -7.40 -16.61
C PHE A 181 -8.42 -8.86 -16.96
N THR A 182 -7.82 -9.81 -16.25
CA THR A 182 -8.04 -11.22 -16.50
C THR A 182 -9.45 -11.68 -16.16
N TYR A 183 -10.08 -11.09 -15.14
CA TYR A 183 -11.45 -11.40 -14.74
C TYR A 183 -12.50 -10.90 -15.73
N TRP A 184 -12.38 -9.66 -16.19
CA TRP A 184 -13.32 -9.06 -17.11
C TRP A 184 -12.98 -9.23 -18.58
N PHE A 185 -11.82 -9.80 -18.92
CA PHE A 185 -11.41 -10.01 -20.31
C PHE A 185 -12.47 -10.71 -21.17
N PRO A 186 -13.15 -11.79 -20.71
CA PRO A 186 -14.21 -12.43 -21.47
C PRO A 186 -15.39 -11.50 -21.74
N LYS A 187 -15.68 -10.62 -20.80
CA LYS A 187 -16.77 -9.64 -20.91
C LYS A 187 -16.44 -8.52 -21.90
N MET A 188 -15.19 -8.09 -21.95
CA MET A 188 -14.72 -7.04 -22.85
C MET A 188 -14.53 -7.52 -24.31
N PHE A 189 -14.02 -8.74 -24.48
CA PHE A 189 -13.56 -9.22 -25.78
C PHE A 189 -14.32 -10.46 -26.28
N GLY A 190 -15.24 -11.03 -25.54
CA GLY A 190 -16.02 -12.22 -25.90
C GLY A 190 -15.18 -13.51 -26.01
N LYS A 191 -13.96 -13.53 -25.51
CA LYS A 191 -13.03 -14.66 -25.56
C LYS A 191 -12.37 -14.88 -24.21
N MET A 192 -12.10 -16.15 -23.86
CA MET A 192 -11.30 -16.48 -22.68
C MET A 192 -9.81 -16.28 -22.97
N MET A 193 -9.06 -15.84 -21.95
CA MET A 193 -7.59 -15.85 -21.97
C MET A 193 -7.07 -17.29 -21.80
N ASP A 194 -5.88 -17.56 -22.31
CA ASP A 194 -5.21 -18.82 -22.07
C ASP A 194 -4.79 -18.94 -20.60
N GLU A 195 -5.32 -19.94 -19.92
CA GLU A 195 -5.12 -20.15 -18.48
C GLU A 195 -3.68 -20.55 -18.16
N ARG A 196 -2.98 -21.26 -19.06
CA ARG A 196 -1.61 -21.69 -18.87
C ARG A 196 -0.65 -20.50 -18.95
N LEU A 197 -0.82 -19.67 -19.97
CA LEU A 197 -0.03 -18.44 -20.12
C LEU A 197 -0.32 -17.46 -18.99
N GLY A 198 -1.58 -17.35 -18.55
CA GLY A 198 -1.96 -16.55 -17.41
C GLY A 198 -1.26 -16.97 -16.12
N LYS A 199 -1.15 -18.28 -15.85
CA LYS A 199 -0.40 -18.80 -14.69
C LYS A 199 1.11 -18.62 -14.80
N ILE A 200 1.67 -18.75 -15.99
CA ILE A 200 3.09 -18.46 -16.23
C ILE A 200 3.37 -16.98 -15.92
N HIS A 201 2.54 -16.07 -16.43
CA HIS A 201 2.65 -14.64 -16.15
C HIS A 201 2.53 -14.36 -14.63
N PHE A 202 1.54 -14.97 -13.96
CA PHE A 202 1.34 -14.83 -12.52
C PHE A 202 2.61 -15.21 -11.73
N TRP A 203 3.13 -16.43 -11.91
CA TRP A 203 4.30 -16.89 -11.17
C TRP A 203 5.57 -16.12 -11.55
N GLY A 204 5.73 -15.76 -12.83
CA GLY A 204 6.82 -14.93 -13.32
C GLY A 204 6.81 -13.50 -12.80
N THR A 205 5.69 -13.04 -12.23
CA THR A 205 5.57 -11.73 -11.58
C THR A 205 5.74 -11.83 -10.06
N VAL A 206 4.96 -12.69 -9.41
CA VAL A 206 4.90 -12.76 -7.95
C VAL A 206 6.20 -13.27 -7.33
N ILE A 207 6.82 -14.29 -7.93
CA ILE A 207 8.06 -14.86 -7.39
C ILE A 207 9.21 -13.83 -7.43
N PRO A 208 9.57 -13.24 -8.58
CA PRO A 208 10.64 -12.24 -8.63
C PRO A 208 10.36 -11.00 -7.77
N PHE A 209 9.09 -10.57 -7.68
CA PHE A 209 8.71 -9.45 -6.82
C PHE A 209 9.13 -9.71 -5.36
N ASN A 210 8.80 -10.88 -4.82
CA ASN A 210 9.15 -11.22 -3.45
C ASN A 210 10.66 -11.39 -3.25
N PHE A 211 11.38 -11.94 -4.24
CA PHE A 211 12.84 -12.03 -4.19
C PHE A 211 13.54 -10.67 -4.17
N ILE A 212 12.94 -9.66 -4.78
CA ILE A 212 13.47 -8.28 -4.80
C ILE A 212 13.14 -7.57 -3.50
N PHE A 213 11.88 -7.59 -3.05
CA PHE A 213 11.39 -6.67 -2.03
C PHE A 213 11.45 -7.21 -0.59
N ILE A 214 11.46 -8.53 -0.36
CA ILE A 214 11.68 -9.09 0.99
C ILE A 214 13.07 -8.73 1.55
N PRO A 215 14.17 -8.87 0.79
CA PRO A 215 15.49 -8.50 1.30
C PRO A 215 15.61 -7.03 1.67
N LEU A 216 14.83 -6.14 1.04
CA LEU A 216 14.88 -4.71 1.36
C LEU A 216 14.37 -4.41 2.77
N PHE A 217 13.47 -5.22 3.33
CA PHE A 217 13.12 -5.08 4.75
C PHE A 217 14.32 -5.34 5.65
N VAL A 218 15.11 -6.37 5.35
CA VAL A 218 16.31 -6.72 6.13
C VAL A 218 17.36 -5.61 6.01
N LEU A 219 17.62 -5.12 4.79
CA LEU A 219 18.54 -4.02 4.57
C LEU A 219 18.09 -2.73 5.29
N GLY A 220 16.79 -2.43 5.23
CA GLY A 220 16.23 -1.27 5.93
C GLY A 220 16.28 -1.38 7.46
N MET A 221 16.09 -2.59 8.02
CA MET A 221 16.32 -2.85 9.45
C MET A 221 17.78 -2.71 9.84
N GLY A 222 18.72 -2.99 8.92
CA GLY A 222 20.15 -2.71 9.06
C GLY A 222 20.53 -1.23 8.92
N GLY A 223 19.54 -0.34 8.68
CA GLY A 223 19.76 1.10 8.58
C GLY A 223 20.18 1.60 7.20
N GLN A 224 20.14 0.76 6.17
CA GLN A 224 20.47 1.21 4.82
C GLN A 224 19.47 2.25 4.32
N HIS A 225 19.97 3.45 4.01
CA HIS A 225 19.19 4.54 3.48
C HIS A 225 18.75 4.28 2.02
N ARG A 226 17.57 4.75 1.67
CA ARG A 226 17.13 4.86 0.28
C ARG A 226 17.66 6.14 -0.39
N ARG A 227 17.55 6.25 -1.72
CA ARG A 227 17.95 7.44 -2.50
C ARG A 227 19.45 7.73 -2.47
N ILE A 228 20.27 6.70 -2.27
CA ILE A 228 21.73 6.78 -2.36
C ILE A 228 22.18 6.52 -3.79
N TYR A 229 23.24 7.18 -4.22
CA TYR A 229 23.81 7.01 -5.57
C TYR A 229 24.96 6.01 -5.61
N ASN A 230 25.54 5.66 -4.44
CA ASN A 230 26.57 4.61 -4.29
C ASN A 230 26.49 3.95 -2.91
N TYR A 231 27.15 2.82 -2.75
CA TYR A 231 27.16 2.01 -1.53
C TYR A 231 28.45 2.13 -0.70
N GLN A 232 29.30 3.12 -0.97
CA GLN A 232 30.61 3.28 -0.29
C GLN A 232 30.50 3.39 1.23
N HIS A 233 29.39 3.92 1.74
CA HIS A 233 29.13 4.05 3.17
C HIS A 233 28.56 2.79 3.84
N PHE A 234 28.19 1.77 3.04
CA PHE A 234 27.57 0.53 3.49
C PHE A 234 28.18 -0.68 2.76
N PRO A 235 29.51 -0.88 2.86
CA PRO A 235 30.20 -1.95 2.09
C PRO A 235 29.69 -3.35 2.43
N ASP A 236 29.22 -3.57 3.67
CA ASP A 236 28.69 -4.86 4.13
C ASP A 236 27.24 -5.12 3.68
N LEU A 237 26.59 -4.13 3.07
CA LEU A 237 25.22 -4.22 2.60
C LEU A 237 25.10 -4.14 1.05
N ALA A 238 26.25 -4.04 0.36
CA ALA A 238 26.31 -3.88 -1.10
C ALA A 238 26.24 -5.22 -1.84
#